data_a6ccaac8845769a15456fde3e0c9adec
#
_entry.id   a6ccaac8845769a15456fde3e0c9adec
#
_cell.length_a   1.000
_cell.length_b   1.000
_cell.length_c   1.000
_cell.angle_alpha   90.00
_cell.angle_beta   90.00
_cell.angle_gamma   90.00
#
_symmetry.space_group_name_H-M   'P 1'
#
loop_
_entity.id
_entity.type
_entity.pdbx_description
1 polymer ?
#
loop_
_entity_poly.entity_id
_entity_poly.type
_entity_poly.pdbx_seq_one_letter_code
_entity_poly.pdbx_strand_id
1 'polypeptide(L)'
;LGRHEGQAVFVPLSAPGDLVRATIIKQGRGFVQTTLDEVLEAGPNRQEAPCQHYGNCGGCNLQHLKSEAQRQAKADIVLECFSRLGKLDVSGMLSGPEATGGDLGYRNRIRVFSNPAGHYGMMRRASHDVVALDSCPLLPDQFNNEILPWLRMLPPVEQIIIRLNGQGGWLLSLFGHAQRMRVMKKILAAVPVDESPAPGCVGIMFN
;
A
#
# COMPACT_ATOMS: atom_id res chain seq x y z
N LEU A 1 -4.33 -15.52 -10.57
CA LEU A 1 -4.42 -15.94 -11.96
C LEU A 1 -4.83 -17.40 -12.01
N GLY A 2 -5.93 -17.70 -12.71
CA GLY A 2 -6.39 -19.06 -13.01
C GLY A 2 -6.47 -19.30 -14.52
N ARG A 3 -6.92 -20.49 -14.90
CA ARG A 3 -7.23 -20.85 -16.29
C ARG A 3 -8.61 -21.48 -16.35
N HIS A 4 -9.39 -21.10 -17.35
CA HIS A 4 -10.68 -21.70 -17.64
C HIS A 4 -10.84 -21.78 -19.16
N GLU A 5 -11.16 -22.95 -19.68
CA GLU A 5 -11.32 -23.21 -21.13
C GLU A 5 -10.20 -22.64 -22.02
N GLY A 6 -8.95 -22.79 -21.57
CA GLY A 6 -7.77 -22.28 -22.28
C GLY A 6 -7.50 -20.79 -22.12
N GLN A 7 -8.40 -20.02 -21.51
CA GLN A 7 -8.23 -18.58 -21.24
C GLN A 7 -7.56 -18.33 -19.90
N ALA A 8 -6.75 -17.29 -19.82
CA ALA A 8 -6.23 -16.80 -18.55
C ALA A 8 -7.30 -15.98 -17.82
N VAL A 9 -7.59 -16.33 -16.56
CA VAL A 9 -8.60 -15.64 -15.74
C VAL A 9 -7.90 -14.88 -14.61
N PHE A 10 -8.01 -13.56 -14.63
CA PHE A 10 -7.46 -12.67 -13.61
C PHE A 10 -8.51 -12.35 -12.57
N VAL A 11 -8.40 -12.97 -11.39
CA VAL A 11 -9.27 -12.72 -10.24
C VAL A 11 -8.46 -11.98 -9.17
N PRO A 12 -8.64 -10.66 -8.98
CA PRO A 12 -7.93 -9.93 -7.95
C PRO A 12 -8.29 -10.46 -6.56
N LEU A 13 -7.34 -10.40 -5.61
CA LEU A 13 -7.53 -10.80 -4.21
C LEU A 13 -7.88 -12.29 -3.99
N SER A 14 -7.77 -13.13 -5.01
CA SER A 14 -7.86 -14.59 -4.85
C SER A 14 -6.49 -15.19 -4.48
N ALA A 15 -6.52 -16.28 -3.73
CA ALA A 15 -5.36 -17.09 -3.37
C ALA A 15 -5.34 -18.42 -4.15
N PRO A 16 -4.18 -19.04 -4.36
CA PRO A 16 -4.11 -20.39 -4.88
C PRO A 16 -4.90 -21.37 -4.01
N GLY A 17 -5.76 -22.17 -4.64
CA GLY A 17 -6.61 -23.13 -3.96
C GLY A 17 -7.97 -22.59 -3.50
N ASP A 18 -8.24 -21.29 -3.67
CA ASP A 18 -9.57 -20.75 -3.41
C ASP A 18 -10.59 -21.24 -4.43
N LEU A 19 -11.78 -21.61 -3.97
CA LEU A 19 -12.98 -21.67 -4.78
C LEU A 19 -13.72 -20.33 -4.66
N VAL A 20 -13.93 -19.64 -5.78
CA VAL A 20 -14.44 -18.27 -5.75
C VAL A 20 -15.62 -18.07 -6.70
N ARG A 21 -16.51 -17.13 -6.33
CA ARG A 21 -17.46 -16.50 -7.26
C ARG A 21 -16.86 -15.17 -7.73
N ALA A 22 -16.88 -14.97 -9.04
CA ALA A 22 -16.28 -13.78 -9.64
C ALA A 22 -17.10 -13.31 -10.83
N THR A 23 -17.30 -11.99 -10.95
CA THR A 23 -18.00 -11.38 -12.07
C THR A 23 -17.02 -10.92 -13.15
N ILE A 24 -17.28 -11.26 -14.40
CA ILE A 24 -16.48 -10.83 -15.55
C ILE A 24 -16.72 -9.34 -15.80
N ILE A 25 -15.64 -8.55 -15.78
CA ILE A 25 -15.68 -7.11 -16.07
C ILE A 25 -15.07 -6.77 -17.42
N LYS A 26 -14.20 -7.64 -17.95
CA LYS A 26 -13.59 -7.46 -19.26
C LYS A 26 -13.18 -8.81 -19.84
N GLN A 27 -13.51 -9.02 -21.11
CA GLN A 27 -13.06 -10.18 -21.89
C GLN A 27 -12.22 -9.70 -23.07
N GLY A 28 -11.04 -10.31 -23.24
CA GLY A 28 -10.13 -10.09 -24.34
C GLY A 28 -9.79 -11.40 -25.06
N ARG A 29 -8.98 -11.31 -26.09
CA ARG A 29 -8.50 -12.50 -26.81
C ARG A 29 -7.54 -13.30 -25.92
N GLY A 30 -8.02 -14.42 -25.36
CA GLY A 30 -7.20 -15.32 -24.52
C GLY A 30 -7.13 -14.95 -23.05
N PHE A 31 -7.87 -13.92 -22.59
CA PHE A 31 -7.92 -13.57 -21.18
C PHE A 31 -9.28 -13.03 -20.75
N VAL A 32 -9.57 -13.19 -19.47
CA VAL A 32 -10.73 -12.62 -18.77
C VAL A 32 -10.26 -11.87 -17.52
N GLN A 33 -10.77 -10.66 -17.30
CA GLN A 33 -10.61 -9.93 -16.05
C GLN A 33 -11.92 -9.93 -15.28
N THR A 34 -11.84 -10.12 -13.98
CA THR A 34 -13.01 -10.23 -13.10
C THR A 34 -12.88 -9.35 -11.87
N THR A 35 -14.00 -9.15 -11.17
CA THR A 35 -14.01 -8.80 -9.75
C THR A 35 -14.22 -10.06 -8.94
N LEU A 36 -13.63 -10.12 -7.74
CA LEU A 36 -13.93 -11.17 -6.75
C LEU A 36 -15.20 -10.77 -6.00
N ASP A 37 -16.25 -11.58 -6.10
CA ASP A 37 -17.51 -11.33 -5.40
C ASP A 37 -17.50 -12.03 -4.03
N GLU A 38 -17.04 -13.29 -4.00
CA GLU A 38 -17.05 -14.13 -2.79
C GLU A 38 -15.99 -15.23 -2.87
N VAL A 39 -15.40 -15.55 -1.73
CA VAL A 39 -14.59 -16.74 -1.53
C VAL A 39 -15.51 -17.82 -0.94
N LEU A 40 -15.89 -18.82 -1.74
CA LEU A 40 -16.78 -19.91 -1.34
C LEU A 40 -16.05 -20.91 -0.45
N GLU A 41 -14.81 -21.25 -0.81
CA GLU A 41 -13.92 -22.10 -0.03
C GLU A 41 -12.52 -21.46 -0.02
N ALA A 42 -11.97 -21.28 1.16
CA ALA A 42 -10.64 -20.70 1.32
C ALA A 42 -9.54 -21.73 1.05
N GLY A 43 -8.59 -21.37 0.22
CA GLY A 43 -7.40 -22.18 -0.01
C GLY A 43 -6.49 -22.24 1.25
N PRO A 44 -5.58 -23.24 1.31
CA PRO A 44 -4.78 -23.53 2.51
C PRO A 44 -3.86 -22.38 2.93
N ASN A 45 -3.49 -21.51 1.99
CA ASN A 45 -2.58 -20.37 2.20
C ASN A 45 -3.31 -19.04 2.40
N ARG A 46 -4.64 -19.05 2.40
CA ARG A 46 -5.43 -17.85 2.69
C ARG A 46 -5.43 -17.54 4.18
N GLN A 47 -5.44 -16.25 4.48
CA GLN A 47 -5.68 -15.71 5.82
C GLN A 47 -6.58 -14.48 5.73
N GLU A 48 -7.14 -14.07 6.86
CA GLU A 48 -7.76 -12.77 7.01
C GLU A 48 -6.67 -11.68 6.94
N ALA A 49 -6.93 -10.62 6.17
CA ALA A 49 -5.97 -9.53 6.04
C ALA A 49 -5.92 -8.71 7.33
N PRO A 50 -4.73 -8.44 7.90
CA PRO A 50 -4.61 -7.67 9.15
C PRO A 50 -4.99 -6.19 9.01
N CYS A 51 -5.20 -5.69 7.80
CA CYS A 51 -5.53 -4.30 7.51
C CYS A 51 -7.01 -4.15 7.17
N GLN A 52 -7.76 -3.36 7.97
CA GLN A 52 -9.17 -3.06 7.70
C GLN A 52 -9.44 -2.37 6.34
N HIS A 53 -8.43 -1.69 5.77
CA HIS A 53 -8.53 -1.03 4.46
C HIS A 53 -8.15 -1.94 3.30
N TYR A 54 -7.76 -3.21 3.58
CA TYR A 54 -7.35 -4.14 2.54
C TYR A 54 -8.49 -4.40 1.53
N GLY A 55 -8.13 -4.50 0.26
CA GLY A 55 -9.12 -4.62 -0.83
C GLY A 55 -9.58 -3.27 -1.38
N ASN A 56 -9.73 -2.25 -0.55
CA ASN A 56 -10.08 -0.87 -0.96
C ASN A 56 -8.82 -0.03 -1.21
N CYS A 57 -7.90 -0.01 -0.25
CA CYS A 57 -6.62 0.70 -0.35
C CYS A 57 -5.72 0.02 -1.39
N GLY A 58 -5.16 0.80 -2.31
CA GLY A 58 -4.23 0.32 -3.34
C GLY A 58 -2.82 0.02 -2.86
N GLY A 59 -2.52 0.19 -1.57
CA GLY A 59 -1.16 0.08 -1.02
C GLY A 59 -0.65 -1.35 -0.84
N CYS A 60 -1.53 -2.37 -0.82
CA CYS A 60 -1.19 -3.76 -0.54
C CYS A 60 -1.93 -4.73 -1.47
N ASN A 61 -1.24 -5.79 -1.88
CA ASN A 61 -1.78 -6.77 -2.83
C ASN A 61 -1.87 -8.20 -2.29
N LEU A 62 -1.15 -8.55 -1.22
CA LEU A 62 -0.96 -9.95 -0.81
C LEU A 62 -1.33 -10.23 0.65
N GLN A 63 -1.96 -9.30 1.39
CA GLN A 63 -2.26 -9.50 2.81
C GLN A 63 -3.25 -10.64 3.09
N HIS A 64 -4.01 -11.07 2.09
CA HIS A 64 -4.89 -12.23 2.16
C HIS A 64 -4.14 -13.58 2.09
N LEU A 65 -2.82 -13.55 1.92
CA LEU A 65 -1.96 -14.73 1.95
C LEU A 65 -1.16 -14.79 3.25
N LYS A 66 -0.96 -15.98 3.80
CA LYS A 66 0.00 -16.24 4.87
C LYS A 66 1.40 -15.79 4.45
N SER A 67 2.23 -15.35 5.38
CA SER A 67 3.55 -14.75 5.11
C SER A 67 4.45 -15.63 4.25
N GLU A 68 4.48 -16.93 4.52
CA GLU A 68 5.25 -17.88 3.70
C GLU A 68 4.76 -17.90 2.25
N ALA A 69 3.43 -17.96 2.05
CA ALA A 69 2.85 -17.93 0.72
C ALA A 69 3.09 -16.59 0.00
N GLN A 70 3.15 -15.46 0.73
CA GLN A 70 3.55 -14.18 0.15
C GLN A 70 5.00 -14.21 -0.36
N ARG A 71 5.92 -14.80 0.41
CA ARG A 71 7.33 -14.97 0.01
C ARG A 71 7.43 -15.84 -1.24
N GLN A 72 6.77 -16.99 -1.24
CA GLN A 72 6.76 -17.88 -2.39
C GLN A 72 6.18 -17.19 -3.64
N ALA A 73 5.04 -16.52 -3.52
CA ALA A 73 4.43 -15.80 -4.64
C ALA A 73 5.36 -14.71 -5.22
N LYS A 74 6.14 -14.02 -4.37
CA LYS A 74 7.14 -13.04 -4.83
C LYS A 74 8.29 -13.70 -5.58
N ALA A 75 8.78 -14.86 -5.10
CA ALA A 75 9.80 -15.64 -5.79
C ALA A 75 9.31 -16.13 -7.16
N ASP A 76 8.10 -16.68 -7.21
CA ASP A 76 7.49 -17.18 -8.44
C ASP A 76 7.31 -16.06 -9.48
N ILE A 77 6.89 -14.86 -9.05
CA ILE A 77 6.77 -13.68 -9.94
C ILE A 77 8.13 -13.30 -10.53
N VAL A 78 9.19 -13.30 -9.73
CA VAL A 78 10.55 -12.98 -10.22
C VAL A 78 11.00 -14.03 -11.25
N LEU A 79 10.88 -15.32 -10.93
CA LEU A 79 11.22 -16.43 -11.83
C LEU A 79 10.44 -16.34 -13.15
N GLU A 80 9.13 -16.09 -13.07
CA GLU A 80 8.28 -15.94 -14.25
C GLU A 80 8.68 -14.74 -15.11
N CYS A 81 9.05 -13.60 -14.50
CA CYS A 81 9.54 -12.43 -15.23
C CYS A 81 10.81 -12.76 -16.00
N PHE A 82 11.79 -13.40 -15.38
CA PHE A 82 13.03 -13.80 -16.07
C PHE A 82 12.76 -14.80 -17.19
N SER A 83 11.96 -15.83 -16.93
CA SER A 83 11.64 -16.86 -17.93
C SER A 83 10.84 -16.29 -19.11
N ARG A 84 9.73 -15.59 -18.85
CA ARG A 84 8.83 -15.12 -19.90
C ARG A 84 9.34 -13.92 -20.68
N LEU A 85 9.85 -12.90 -19.97
CA LEU A 85 10.28 -11.64 -20.56
C LEU A 85 11.76 -11.70 -20.95
N GLY A 86 12.60 -12.16 -20.05
CA GLY A 86 14.03 -12.27 -20.23
C GLY A 86 14.47 -13.46 -21.07
N LYS A 87 13.63 -14.48 -21.24
CA LYS A 87 13.99 -15.77 -21.87
C LYS A 87 15.20 -16.43 -21.20
N LEU A 88 15.35 -16.20 -19.89
CA LEU A 88 16.45 -16.70 -19.07
C LEU A 88 15.90 -17.68 -18.02
N ASP A 89 16.54 -18.82 -17.85
CA ASP A 89 16.32 -19.70 -16.71
C ASP A 89 17.29 -19.31 -15.60
N VAL A 90 16.76 -18.76 -14.51
CA VAL A 90 17.51 -18.35 -13.31
C VAL A 90 17.12 -19.17 -12.08
N SER A 91 16.43 -20.30 -12.26
CA SER A 91 15.94 -21.14 -11.14
C SER A 91 17.04 -21.60 -10.20
N GLY A 92 18.25 -21.89 -10.72
CA GLY A 92 19.40 -22.26 -9.92
C GLY A 92 20.20 -21.08 -9.31
N MET A 93 19.83 -19.83 -9.63
CA MET A 93 20.55 -18.63 -9.18
C MET A 93 19.82 -17.88 -8.06
N LEU A 94 18.54 -18.17 -7.82
CA LEU A 94 17.74 -17.51 -6.81
C LEU A 94 17.66 -18.32 -5.53
N SER A 95 18.14 -17.75 -4.43
CA SER A 95 18.05 -18.35 -3.09
C SER A 95 16.68 -18.17 -2.43
N GLY A 96 15.73 -17.54 -3.11
CA GLY A 96 14.43 -17.19 -2.55
C GLY A 96 14.46 -15.93 -1.68
N PRO A 97 13.29 -15.34 -1.38
CA PRO A 97 13.22 -14.15 -0.54
C PRO A 97 13.42 -14.50 0.93
N GLU A 98 14.38 -13.86 1.56
CA GLU A 98 14.63 -13.97 2.99
C GLU A 98 13.74 -13.03 3.79
N ALA A 99 13.28 -13.45 4.97
CA ALA A 99 12.59 -12.59 5.92
C ALA A 99 13.64 -11.77 6.69
N THR A 100 13.63 -10.44 6.48
CA THR A 100 14.58 -9.51 7.13
C THR A 100 13.98 -8.83 8.37
N GLY A 101 12.83 -9.27 8.85
CA GLY A 101 12.13 -8.69 9.99
C GLY A 101 10.67 -9.13 10.06
N GLY A 102 9.86 -8.39 10.79
CA GLY A 102 8.42 -8.65 10.92
C GLY A 102 7.66 -8.37 9.61
N ASP A 103 6.52 -9.00 9.47
CA ASP A 103 5.63 -8.81 8.31
C ASP A 103 4.87 -7.47 8.35
N LEU A 104 4.84 -6.82 9.49
CA LEU A 104 4.17 -5.54 9.77
C LEU A 104 5.18 -4.54 10.38
N GLY A 105 4.82 -3.26 10.39
CA GLY A 105 5.64 -2.19 10.98
C GLY A 105 6.97 -1.88 10.26
N TYR A 106 7.27 -2.52 9.14
CA TYR A 106 8.58 -2.42 8.48
C TYR A 106 8.73 -1.22 7.55
N ARG A 107 7.62 -0.59 7.16
CA ARG A 107 7.65 0.48 6.17
C ARG A 107 8.08 1.80 6.81
N ASN A 108 9.10 2.42 6.28
CA ASN A 108 9.62 3.71 6.75
C ASN A 108 9.24 4.91 5.87
N ARG A 109 8.44 4.69 4.82
CA ARG A 109 7.99 5.74 3.90
C ARG A 109 6.56 5.51 3.47
N ILE A 110 5.75 6.58 3.51
CA ILE A 110 4.41 6.59 2.93
C ILE A 110 4.18 7.87 2.13
N ARG A 111 3.36 7.77 1.09
CA ARG A 111 2.78 8.88 0.35
C ARG A 111 1.29 8.86 0.59
N VAL A 112 0.74 9.92 1.13
CA VAL A 112 -0.70 10.09 1.34
C VAL A 112 -1.23 11.25 0.52
N PHE A 113 -2.51 11.19 0.18
CA PHE A 113 -3.24 12.18 -0.60
C PHE A 113 -4.43 12.66 0.20
N SER A 114 -4.85 13.91 -0.01
CA SER A 114 -6.09 14.38 0.58
C SER A 114 -7.30 14.05 -0.30
N ASN A 115 -8.40 13.67 0.31
CA ASN A 115 -9.70 13.56 -0.38
C ASN A 115 -10.44 14.91 -0.37
N PRO A 116 -11.57 15.05 -1.10
CA PRO A 116 -12.36 16.28 -1.09
C PRO A 116 -12.90 16.69 0.28
N ALA A 117 -13.06 15.74 1.22
CA ALA A 117 -13.45 16.01 2.60
C ALA A 117 -12.26 16.44 3.50
N GLY A 118 -11.04 16.51 2.96
CA GLY A 118 -9.86 16.93 3.68
C GLY A 118 -9.15 15.82 4.47
N HIS A 119 -9.58 14.57 4.38
CA HIS A 119 -8.92 13.45 5.03
C HIS A 119 -7.74 12.93 4.21
N TYR A 120 -6.66 12.56 4.89
CA TYR A 120 -5.50 11.97 4.26
C TYR A 120 -5.61 10.45 4.17
N GLY A 121 -5.12 9.90 3.06
CA GLY A 121 -5.16 8.46 2.84
C GLY A 121 -4.38 8.01 1.62
N MET A 122 -4.63 6.79 1.22
CA MET A 122 -4.01 6.15 0.05
C MET A 122 -5.01 6.10 -1.11
N MET A 123 -4.53 6.15 -2.33
CA MET A 123 -5.39 5.94 -3.50
C MET A 123 -6.03 4.55 -3.45
N ARG A 124 -7.28 4.48 -3.84
CA ARG A 124 -7.99 3.22 -4.09
C ARG A 124 -7.29 2.47 -5.23
N ARG A 125 -7.41 1.16 -5.23
CA ARG A 125 -6.87 0.32 -6.30
C ARG A 125 -7.45 0.74 -7.67
N ALA A 126 -6.56 0.96 -8.65
CA ALA A 126 -6.89 1.37 -10.02
C ALA A 126 -7.81 2.61 -10.10
N SER A 127 -7.71 3.52 -9.14
CA SER A 127 -8.50 4.76 -9.07
C SER A 127 -7.65 5.90 -8.50
N HIS A 128 -8.12 7.13 -8.71
CA HIS A 128 -7.59 8.33 -8.05
C HIS A 128 -8.36 8.71 -6.78
N ASP A 129 -9.41 7.95 -6.44
CA ASP A 129 -10.16 8.16 -5.20
C ASP A 129 -9.28 7.83 -3.98
N VAL A 130 -9.36 8.65 -2.97
CA VAL A 130 -8.58 8.48 -1.75
C VAL A 130 -9.39 7.76 -0.68
N VAL A 131 -8.89 6.61 -0.24
CA VAL A 131 -9.37 5.89 0.94
C VAL A 131 -8.72 6.52 2.16
N ALA A 132 -9.51 7.20 2.99
CA ALA A 132 -9.01 7.75 4.25
C ALA A 132 -8.43 6.64 5.13
N LEU A 133 -7.26 6.90 5.71
CA LEU A 133 -6.61 5.94 6.61
C LEU A 133 -6.93 6.27 8.07
N ASP A 134 -7.37 5.25 8.82
CA ASP A 134 -7.43 5.30 10.27
C ASP A 134 -6.15 4.74 10.89
N SER A 135 -5.54 3.76 10.22
CA SER A 135 -4.24 3.20 10.55
C SER A 135 -3.63 2.51 9.34
N CYS A 136 -2.34 2.21 9.41
CA CYS A 136 -1.64 1.40 8.42
C CYS A 136 -0.72 0.40 9.12
N PRO A 137 -1.05 -0.89 9.16
CA PRO A 137 -0.25 -1.88 9.89
C PRO A 137 1.14 -2.12 9.31
N LEU A 138 1.43 -1.65 8.09
CA LEU A 138 2.79 -1.71 7.52
C LEU A 138 3.73 -0.64 8.07
N LEU A 139 3.19 0.42 8.70
CA LEU A 139 3.95 1.51 9.30
C LEU A 139 4.13 1.27 10.79
N PRO A 140 5.21 1.79 11.39
CA PRO A 140 5.43 1.71 12.83
C PRO A 140 4.29 2.36 13.64
N ASP A 141 4.18 1.98 14.90
CA ASP A 141 3.17 2.52 15.83
C ASP A 141 3.24 4.04 15.94
N GLN A 142 4.44 4.63 15.88
CA GLN A 142 4.61 6.06 15.86
C GLN A 142 3.81 6.75 14.75
N PHE A 143 3.79 6.17 13.53
CA PHE A 143 2.98 6.75 12.45
C PHE A 143 1.50 6.74 12.80
N ASN A 144 1.00 5.62 13.29
CA ASN A 144 -0.42 5.42 13.57
C ASN A 144 -0.90 6.25 14.76
N ASN A 145 -0.08 6.36 15.82
CA ASN A 145 -0.47 6.95 17.10
C ASN A 145 -0.15 8.45 17.20
N GLU A 146 0.85 8.94 16.46
CA GLU A 146 1.32 10.31 16.57
C GLU A 146 1.17 11.08 15.25
N ILE A 147 1.76 10.55 14.16
CA ILE A 147 1.88 11.29 12.90
C ILE A 147 0.53 11.37 12.17
N LEU A 148 -0.20 10.28 12.06
CA LEU A 148 -1.49 10.26 11.35
C LEU A 148 -2.56 11.13 12.03
N PRO A 149 -2.74 11.11 13.37
CA PRO A 149 -3.61 12.04 14.07
C PRO A 149 -3.21 13.51 13.85
N TRP A 150 -1.91 13.82 13.89
CA TRP A 150 -1.41 15.15 13.62
C TRP A 150 -1.68 15.61 12.18
N LEU A 151 -1.49 14.75 11.18
CA LEU A 151 -1.80 15.07 9.78
C LEU A 151 -3.27 15.48 9.59
N ARG A 152 -4.20 14.90 10.35
CA ARG A 152 -5.63 15.24 10.29
C ARG A 152 -5.96 16.66 10.74
N MET A 153 -5.07 17.30 11.50
CA MET A 153 -5.20 18.69 11.92
C MET A 153 -4.70 19.68 10.87
N LEU A 154 -3.94 19.20 9.88
CA LEU A 154 -3.41 20.05 8.84
C LEU A 154 -4.47 20.37 7.77
N PRO A 155 -4.44 21.59 7.21
CA PRO A 155 -5.22 21.90 6.01
C PRO A 155 -4.88 20.93 4.88
N PRO A 156 -5.87 20.51 4.06
CA PRO A 156 -5.63 19.57 2.99
C PRO A 156 -4.68 20.14 1.92
N VAL A 157 -3.59 19.41 1.66
CA VAL A 157 -2.69 19.60 0.52
C VAL A 157 -2.81 18.39 -0.40
N GLU A 158 -2.39 18.52 -1.65
CA GLU A 158 -2.62 17.46 -2.65
C GLU A 158 -1.96 16.15 -2.24
N GLN A 159 -0.71 16.24 -1.75
CA GLN A 159 0.09 15.08 -1.42
C GLN A 159 1.06 15.39 -0.28
N ILE A 160 1.26 14.41 0.58
CA ILE A 160 2.28 14.43 1.63
C ILE A 160 3.12 13.16 1.51
N ILE A 161 4.44 13.31 1.55
CA ILE A 161 5.36 12.19 1.72
C ILE A 161 5.96 12.27 3.11
N ILE A 162 5.83 11.20 3.88
CA ILE A 162 6.41 11.04 5.21
C ILE A 162 7.51 9.99 5.12
N ARG A 163 8.67 10.29 5.72
CA ARG A 163 9.80 9.36 5.87
C ARG A 163 10.20 9.31 7.34
N LEU A 164 10.35 8.11 7.87
CA LEU A 164 10.81 7.85 9.23
C LEU A 164 12.26 7.38 9.19
N ASN A 165 13.07 7.79 10.17
CA ASN A 165 14.50 7.43 10.24
C ASN A 165 14.80 6.21 11.14
N GLY A 166 13.78 5.59 11.73
CA GLY A 166 13.93 4.46 12.65
C GLY A 166 14.41 4.81 14.06
N GLN A 167 14.71 6.09 14.34
CA GLN A 167 15.13 6.61 15.65
C GLN A 167 14.08 7.55 16.27
N GLY A 168 12.83 7.44 15.81
CA GLY A 168 11.72 8.30 16.24
C GLY A 168 11.63 9.64 15.49
N GLY A 169 12.61 9.98 14.66
CA GLY A 169 12.56 11.16 13.81
C GLY A 169 11.83 10.91 12.48
N TRP A 170 11.20 11.93 11.93
CA TRP A 170 10.55 11.87 10.63
C TRP A 170 10.64 13.18 9.86
N LEU A 171 10.56 13.06 8.53
CA LEU A 171 10.61 14.15 7.58
C LEU A 171 9.31 14.24 6.80
N LEU A 172 8.81 15.45 6.62
CA LEU A 172 7.61 15.74 5.85
C LEU A 172 7.97 16.46 4.54
N SER A 173 7.43 15.96 3.41
CA SER A 173 7.47 16.69 2.14
C SER A 173 6.04 16.96 1.68
N LEU A 174 5.69 18.22 1.48
CA LEU A 174 4.38 18.72 1.14
C LEU A 174 4.34 19.12 -0.33
N PHE A 175 3.29 18.71 -1.04
CA PHE A 175 3.07 19.06 -2.44
C PHE A 175 1.66 19.62 -2.61
N GLY A 176 1.52 20.69 -3.40
CA GLY A 176 0.21 21.28 -3.65
C GLY A 176 0.29 22.66 -4.30
N HIS A 177 -0.86 23.23 -4.60
CA HIS A 177 -0.94 24.58 -5.20
C HIS A 177 -0.30 25.64 -4.31
N ALA A 178 0.37 26.61 -4.93
CA ALA A 178 1.13 27.67 -4.26
C ALA A 178 0.34 28.42 -3.17
N GLN A 179 -0.97 28.63 -3.37
CA GLN A 179 -1.80 29.32 -2.38
C GLN A 179 -2.00 28.47 -1.11
N ARG A 180 -2.28 27.18 -1.24
CA ARG A 180 -2.42 26.24 -0.10
C ARG A 180 -1.08 26.11 0.63
N MET A 181 0.02 26.04 -0.12
CA MET A 181 1.36 25.96 0.43
C MET A 181 1.76 27.21 1.23
N ARG A 182 1.31 28.41 0.82
CA ARG A 182 1.52 29.64 1.59
C ARG A 182 0.78 29.61 2.94
N VAL A 183 -0.46 29.10 2.96
CA VAL A 183 -1.22 28.93 4.20
C VAL A 183 -0.53 27.92 5.11
N MET A 184 -0.11 26.80 4.57
CA MET A 184 0.59 25.76 5.33
C MET A 184 1.89 26.27 5.94
N LYS A 185 2.70 27.03 5.18
CA LYS A 185 3.92 27.66 5.68
C LYS A 185 3.64 28.60 6.86
N LYS A 186 2.57 29.42 6.80
CA LYS A 186 2.18 30.31 7.89
C LYS A 186 1.78 29.54 9.15
N ILE A 187 1.00 28.45 9.00
CA ILE A 187 0.58 27.63 10.13
C ILE A 187 1.80 26.99 10.81
N LEU A 188 2.69 26.40 10.02
CA LEU A 188 3.87 25.72 10.54
C LEU A 188 4.91 26.68 11.13
N ALA A 189 5.03 27.89 10.57
CA ALA A 189 5.92 28.93 11.10
C ALA A 189 5.38 29.59 12.39
N ALA A 190 4.10 29.50 12.67
CA ALA A 190 3.50 30.03 13.88
C ALA A 190 3.65 29.08 15.09
N VAL A 191 4.14 27.88 14.88
CA VAL A 191 4.43 26.93 15.97
C VAL A 191 5.82 27.24 16.53
N PRO A 192 5.96 27.46 17.85
CA PRO A 192 7.25 27.72 18.48
C PRO A 192 8.27 26.63 18.16
N VAL A 193 9.51 27.01 17.90
CA VAL A 193 10.61 26.09 17.54
C VAL A 193 10.88 25.07 18.66
N ASP A 194 10.63 25.46 19.91
CA ASP A 194 10.79 24.61 21.10
C ASP A 194 9.62 23.66 21.35
N GLU A 195 8.48 23.93 20.72
CA GLU A 195 7.35 23.02 20.65
C GLU A 195 7.31 22.49 19.22
N SER A 196 8.00 21.37 18.96
CA SER A 196 7.90 20.71 17.65
C SER A 196 6.43 20.58 17.26
N PRO A 197 5.99 21.08 16.09
CA PRO A 197 4.58 21.00 15.67
C PRO A 197 4.07 19.56 15.62
N ALA A 198 5.00 18.63 15.70
CA ALA A 198 4.72 17.21 15.82
C ALA A 198 5.92 16.52 16.46
N PRO A 199 5.71 15.66 17.47
CA PRO A 199 6.78 14.95 18.16
C PRO A 199 7.68 14.22 17.16
N GLY A 200 9.00 14.45 17.25
CA GLY A 200 9.98 13.80 16.38
C GLY A 200 10.07 14.34 14.93
N CYS A 201 9.36 15.41 14.56
CA CYS A 201 9.51 16.03 13.25
C CYS A 201 10.88 16.73 13.15
N VAL A 202 11.75 16.22 12.27
CA VAL A 202 13.12 16.74 12.08
C VAL A 202 13.21 17.69 10.88
N GLY A 203 12.17 17.83 10.07
CA GLY A 203 12.14 18.76 8.96
C GLY A 203 10.87 18.71 8.13
N ILE A 204 10.59 19.86 7.47
CA ILE A 204 9.44 20.00 6.56
C ILE A 204 9.95 20.63 5.27
N MET A 205 9.69 19.98 4.14
CA MET A 205 9.99 20.47 2.80
C MET A 205 8.69 20.84 2.08
N PHE A 206 8.77 21.91 1.29
CA PHE A 206 7.68 22.41 0.46
C PHE A 206 8.08 22.33 -1.01
N ASN A 207 7.27 21.67 -1.83
CA ASN A 207 7.44 21.54 -3.29
C ASN A 207 6.20 22.02 -4.04
#